data_7e9f16e59d2620708057de1dccd57342
#
_entry.id   7e9f16e59d2620708057de1dccd57342
#
_cell.length_a   1.000
_cell.length_b   1.000
_cell.length_c   1.000
_cell.angle_alpha   90.00
_cell.angle_beta   90.00
_cell.angle_gamma   90.00
#
_symmetry.space_group_name_H-M   'P 1'
#
loop_
_entity.id
_entity.type
_entity.pdbx_description
1 polymer ?
#
loop_
_entity_poly.entity_id
_entity_poly.type
_entity_poly.pdbx_seq_one_letter_code
_entity_poly.pdbx_strand_id
1 'polypeptide(L)'
;PAKMMGQGQGKNLQFEPKKNPITEDYQVSAVVLGLGINGKVLEVFSKQSGEKFALKVLRDSPKARREVELQFRASNCPHIVRIVDVYENRYHGHNCLMVLMECMEGGELFTRIQERADQAFTEREAAGVMRDIGKAIQHLHAMNMAHRDIKPENLLYTMKQPNAVLKLTDFGFAKETRETNSLATPCYTPYYVAPEVLGPEKYDKSCDMWSLGVIMYILLCGFPPFYSNHGLAISPGMKKRIRNGQYEFPNPEWSAVSELAKNLINQLLKTDPQERLTITEFMAHPWVSVIDSVPQTPLATVKVLDDEKDYWQDVQDEMTNALATMRVDYDQIKIKEISASSNPLLNKRRRKAEGQISK
;
A
#
# COMPACT_ATOMS: atom_id res chain seq x y z
N PRO A 1 20.26 17.23 11.77
CA PRO A 1 18.87 17.55 12.06
C PRO A 1 18.44 18.70 11.16
N ALA A 2 17.54 18.41 10.21
CA ALA A 2 16.93 19.43 9.40
C ALA A 2 16.23 20.44 10.32
N LYS A 3 16.55 21.72 10.18
CA LYS A 3 15.95 22.78 10.99
C LYS A 3 14.44 22.81 10.78
N MET A 4 13.70 22.47 11.82
CA MET A 4 12.30 22.85 11.92
C MET A 4 12.23 24.38 12.08
N MET A 5 11.87 25.08 11.04
CA MET A 5 11.52 26.51 11.12
C MET A 5 10.02 26.66 11.16
N GLY A 6 9.55 27.18 12.29
CA GLY A 6 8.50 28.16 12.46
C GLY A 6 7.09 27.80 12.08
N GLN A 7 6.21 27.74 13.09
CA GLN A 7 4.75 27.87 13.00
C GLN A 7 4.37 29.13 12.20
N GLY A 8 3.61 28.92 11.11
CA GLY A 8 3.01 29.99 10.33
C GLY A 8 2.30 29.42 9.11
N GLN A 9 0.97 29.41 9.14
CA GLN A 9 0.01 29.30 8.03
C GLN A 9 0.54 28.73 6.70
N GLY A 10 0.16 27.49 6.37
CA GLY A 10 -0.04 27.05 4.98
C GLY A 10 1.20 26.95 4.08
N LYS A 11 2.43 26.81 4.60
CA LYS A 11 3.61 26.51 3.76
C LYS A 11 3.72 25.01 3.57
N ASN A 12 3.58 24.54 2.32
CA ASN A 12 4.01 23.21 1.92
C ASN A 12 5.43 23.01 2.44
N LEU A 13 5.63 22.01 3.30
CA LEU A 13 6.95 21.55 3.73
C LEU A 13 7.61 20.92 2.50
N GLN A 14 8.30 21.73 1.70
CA GLN A 14 9.17 21.21 0.65
C GLN A 14 10.47 20.73 1.29
N PHE A 15 10.86 19.49 0.97
CA PHE A 15 12.20 19.02 1.33
C PHE A 15 13.22 19.67 0.40
N GLU A 16 14.34 20.11 0.95
CA GLU A 16 15.47 20.62 0.16
C GLU A 16 16.60 19.59 0.24
N PRO A 17 16.91 18.87 -0.85
CA PRO A 17 18.01 17.92 -0.87
C PRO A 17 19.34 18.59 -0.59
N LYS A 18 20.18 17.97 0.21
CA LYS A 18 21.58 18.34 0.40
C LYS A 18 22.37 18.12 -0.88
N LYS A 19 23.30 19.01 -1.20
CA LYS A 19 24.10 18.96 -2.43
C LYS A 19 25.50 18.39 -2.22
N ASN A 20 25.98 18.35 -0.96
CA ASN A 20 27.25 17.71 -0.65
C ASN A 20 27.19 16.19 -0.88
N PRO A 21 28.29 15.52 -1.17
CA PRO A 21 28.34 14.07 -1.30
C PRO A 21 27.86 13.38 -0.01
N ILE A 22 26.94 12.42 -0.14
CA ILE A 22 26.45 11.65 1.02
C ILE A 22 27.58 10.95 1.77
N THR A 23 28.67 10.62 1.06
CA THR A 23 29.88 10.01 1.61
C THR A 23 30.66 10.90 2.56
N GLU A 24 30.37 12.19 2.65
CA GLU A 24 30.93 13.06 3.69
C GLU A 24 30.32 12.72 5.06
N ASP A 25 29.03 12.47 5.12
CA ASP A 25 28.27 12.26 6.35
C ASP A 25 28.07 10.78 6.69
N TYR A 26 28.04 9.90 5.67
CA TYR A 26 27.72 8.47 5.83
C TYR A 26 28.75 7.57 5.15
N GLN A 27 28.97 6.41 5.74
CA GLN A 27 29.69 5.29 5.13
C GLN A 27 28.69 4.36 4.47
N VAL A 28 28.78 4.21 3.14
CA VAL A 28 27.92 3.32 2.37
C VAL A 28 28.48 1.90 2.42
N SER A 29 27.68 0.94 2.86
CA SER A 29 28.01 -0.49 2.86
C SER A 29 27.69 -1.12 1.50
N ALA A 30 28.31 -2.26 1.20
CA ALA A 30 27.95 -3.08 0.04
C ALA A 30 26.69 -3.95 0.26
N VAL A 31 26.15 -3.96 1.48
CA VAL A 31 24.99 -4.77 1.86
C VAL A 31 23.73 -4.16 1.27
N VAL A 32 23.01 -4.97 0.51
CA VAL A 32 21.69 -4.63 -0.04
C VAL A 32 20.63 -5.10 0.95
N LEU A 33 19.87 -4.15 1.51
CA LEU A 33 18.76 -4.42 2.43
C LEU A 33 17.48 -4.80 1.72
N GLY A 34 17.30 -4.37 0.45
CA GLY A 34 16.13 -4.67 -0.35
C GLY A 34 16.29 -4.21 -1.80
N LEU A 35 15.49 -4.84 -2.65
CA LEU A 35 15.37 -4.48 -4.07
C LEU A 35 13.94 -3.99 -4.29
N GLY A 36 13.74 -2.68 -4.28
CA GLY A 36 12.46 -2.08 -4.64
C GLY A 36 12.30 -1.96 -6.16
N ILE A 37 11.07 -1.85 -6.64
CA ILE A 37 10.75 -1.63 -8.07
C ILE A 37 11.47 -0.37 -8.60
N ASN A 38 11.69 0.61 -7.73
CA ASN A 38 12.27 1.91 -8.09
C ASN A 38 13.76 2.06 -7.75
N GLY A 39 14.43 1.04 -7.19
CA GLY A 39 15.85 1.14 -6.84
C GLY A 39 16.31 0.18 -5.74
N LYS A 40 17.62 0.17 -5.52
CA LYS A 40 18.25 -0.60 -4.44
C LYS A 40 18.16 0.18 -3.13
N VAL A 41 17.96 -0.55 -2.03
CA VAL A 41 18.08 -0.03 -0.68
C VAL A 41 19.38 -0.59 -0.09
N LEU A 42 20.30 0.30 0.28
CA LEU A 42 21.62 -0.04 0.80
C LEU A 42 21.70 0.24 2.29
N GLU A 43 22.53 -0.51 2.98
CA GLU A 43 22.90 -0.23 4.36
C GLU A 43 23.95 0.91 4.41
N VAL A 44 23.73 1.89 5.30
CA VAL A 44 24.68 2.98 5.53
C VAL A 44 24.83 3.26 7.02
N PHE A 45 25.99 3.78 7.40
CA PHE A 45 26.30 4.14 8.78
C PHE A 45 26.66 5.62 8.87
N SER A 46 26.08 6.32 9.85
CA SER A 46 26.47 7.69 10.17
C SER A 46 27.92 7.71 10.63
N LYS A 47 28.76 8.56 10.03
CA LYS A 47 30.14 8.74 10.45
C LYS A 47 30.26 9.43 11.80
N GLN A 48 29.24 10.21 12.18
CA GLN A 48 29.22 10.94 13.45
C GLN A 48 28.77 10.05 14.61
N SER A 49 27.69 9.27 14.43
CA SER A 49 27.07 8.48 15.53
C SER A 49 27.33 6.98 15.44
N GLY A 50 27.76 6.47 14.28
CA GLY A 50 27.85 5.03 14.01
C GLY A 50 26.48 4.36 13.81
N GLU A 51 25.39 5.12 13.88
CA GLU A 51 24.04 4.61 13.75
C GLU A 51 23.76 4.14 12.31
N LYS A 52 23.01 3.03 12.20
CA LYS A 52 22.63 2.41 10.94
C LYS A 52 21.37 3.06 10.36
N PHE A 53 21.39 3.26 9.04
CA PHE A 53 20.27 3.77 8.25
C PHE A 53 20.11 2.95 6.98
N ALA A 54 18.95 3.11 6.32
CA ALA A 54 18.67 2.58 5.00
C ALA A 54 18.78 3.70 3.97
N LEU A 55 19.49 3.45 2.88
CA LEU A 55 19.66 4.38 1.77
C LEU A 55 18.96 3.87 0.52
N LYS A 56 17.88 4.52 0.11
CA LYS A 56 17.21 4.27 -1.16
C LYS A 56 17.77 5.20 -2.23
N VAL A 57 18.27 4.63 -3.33
CA VAL A 57 18.83 5.40 -4.45
C VAL A 57 17.78 5.44 -5.57
N LEU A 58 17.26 6.61 -5.87
CA LEU A 58 16.27 6.85 -6.91
C LEU A 58 16.90 7.70 -8.03
N ARG A 59 16.70 7.30 -9.28
CA ARG A 59 17.03 8.18 -10.41
C ARG A 59 16.16 9.43 -10.34
N ASP A 60 16.78 10.62 -10.41
CA ASP A 60 16.06 11.88 -10.32
C ASP A 60 15.04 12.02 -11.45
N SER A 61 13.80 12.19 -11.08
CA SER A 61 12.66 12.35 -11.98
C SER A 61 11.51 13.03 -11.23
N PRO A 62 10.53 13.62 -11.92
CA PRO A 62 9.33 14.16 -11.28
C PRO A 62 8.61 13.14 -10.41
N LYS A 63 8.57 11.85 -10.84
CA LYS A 63 7.98 10.75 -10.07
C LYS A 63 8.76 10.49 -8.78
N ALA A 64 10.09 10.40 -8.85
CA ALA A 64 10.94 10.17 -7.68
C ALA A 64 10.86 11.33 -6.68
N ARG A 65 10.86 12.58 -7.17
CA ARG A 65 10.69 13.76 -6.30
C ARG A 65 9.35 13.77 -5.59
N ARG A 66 8.27 13.40 -6.27
CA ARG A 66 6.92 13.27 -5.67
C ARG A 66 6.89 12.16 -4.61
N GLU A 67 7.47 10.99 -4.89
CA GLU A 67 7.58 9.88 -3.92
C GLU A 67 8.24 10.35 -2.62
N VAL A 68 9.40 10.99 -2.75
CA VAL A 68 10.17 11.51 -1.61
C VAL A 68 9.40 12.60 -0.86
N GLU A 69 8.78 13.54 -1.56
CA GLU A 69 7.99 14.61 -0.95
C GLU A 69 6.82 14.06 -0.13
N LEU A 70 6.05 13.12 -0.68
CA LEU A 70 4.90 12.54 0.00
C LEU A 70 5.32 11.77 1.25
N GLN A 71 6.35 10.94 1.17
CA GLN A 71 6.86 10.20 2.32
C GLN A 71 7.47 11.14 3.37
N PHE A 72 8.20 12.17 2.94
CA PHE A 72 8.79 13.16 3.86
C PHE A 72 7.71 13.89 4.67
N ARG A 73 6.66 14.33 4.02
CA ARG A 73 5.49 14.97 4.67
C ARG A 73 4.79 14.04 5.66
N ALA A 74 4.74 12.74 5.36
CA ALA A 74 4.12 11.74 6.22
C ALA A 74 5.04 11.20 7.33
N SER A 75 6.33 11.58 7.35
CA SER A 75 7.36 11.01 8.22
C SER A 75 7.22 11.32 9.72
N ASN A 76 6.28 12.17 10.11
CA ASN A 76 5.96 12.43 11.51
C ASN A 76 4.97 11.41 12.12
N CYS A 77 4.42 10.51 11.31
CA CYS A 77 3.59 9.41 11.80
C CYS A 77 4.47 8.26 12.35
N PRO A 78 4.23 7.79 13.58
CA PRO A 78 5.01 6.68 14.17
C PRO A 78 4.94 5.37 13.38
N HIS A 79 3.88 5.17 12.59
CA HIS A 79 3.64 3.95 11.80
C HIS A 79 3.98 4.12 10.30
N ILE A 80 4.78 5.12 9.97
CA ILE A 80 5.34 5.34 8.61
C ILE A 80 6.84 5.41 8.71
N VAL A 81 7.56 4.75 7.79
CA VAL A 81 9.02 4.79 7.74
C VAL A 81 9.48 6.22 7.49
N ARG A 82 10.28 6.73 8.43
CA ARG A 82 10.69 8.12 8.44
C ARG A 82 11.86 8.36 7.49
N ILE A 83 11.76 9.39 6.66
CA ILE A 83 12.89 9.97 5.95
C ILE A 83 13.69 10.84 6.95
N VAL A 84 14.98 10.57 7.04
CA VAL A 84 15.92 11.30 7.91
C VAL A 84 16.55 12.45 7.16
N ASP A 85 16.97 12.20 5.93
CA ASP A 85 17.64 13.16 5.07
C ASP A 85 17.52 12.80 3.59
N VAL A 86 17.76 13.76 2.71
CA VAL A 86 17.79 13.53 1.26
C VAL A 86 19.00 14.26 0.67
N TYR A 87 19.75 13.55 -0.18
CA TYR A 87 20.88 14.10 -0.93
C TYR A 87 20.60 14.03 -2.43
N GLU A 88 21.05 15.03 -3.17
CA GLU A 88 21.06 15.03 -4.63
C GLU A 88 22.49 14.86 -5.10
N ASN A 89 22.85 13.66 -5.52
CA ASN A 89 24.22 13.32 -5.93
C ASN A 89 24.21 12.60 -7.28
N ARG A 90 25.39 12.58 -7.93
CA ARG A 90 25.59 11.75 -9.12
C ARG A 90 25.97 10.34 -8.70
N TYR A 91 25.28 9.35 -9.25
CA TYR A 91 25.54 7.93 -9.03
C TYR A 91 25.51 7.17 -10.37
N HIS A 92 26.56 6.43 -10.69
CA HIS A 92 26.73 5.75 -11.99
C HIS A 92 26.43 6.67 -13.21
N GLY A 93 26.89 7.92 -13.15
CA GLY A 93 26.71 8.88 -14.26
C GLY A 93 25.35 9.56 -14.33
N HIS A 94 24.39 9.21 -13.47
CA HIS A 94 23.06 9.79 -13.42
C HIS A 94 22.87 10.68 -12.18
N ASN A 95 22.03 11.70 -12.30
CA ASN A 95 21.57 12.45 -11.14
C ASN A 95 20.57 11.57 -10.37
N CYS A 96 20.80 11.40 -9.07
CA CYS A 96 20.01 10.58 -8.20
C CYS A 96 19.61 11.34 -6.94
N LEU A 97 18.43 11.00 -6.41
CA LEU A 97 18.01 11.31 -5.06
C LEU A 97 18.45 10.15 -4.17
N MET A 98 19.26 10.46 -3.18
CA MET A 98 19.70 9.52 -2.16
C MET A 98 18.87 9.76 -0.90
N VAL A 99 17.90 8.88 -0.69
CA VAL A 99 16.90 9.03 0.38
C VAL A 99 17.34 8.22 1.58
N LEU A 100 17.72 8.91 2.63
CA LEU A 100 18.15 8.32 3.89
C LEU A 100 16.94 8.11 4.80
N MET A 101 16.70 6.87 5.20
CA MET A 101 15.58 6.48 6.04
C MET A 101 16.05 5.75 7.28
N GLU A 102 15.23 5.73 8.33
CA GLU A 102 15.42 4.81 9.45
C GLU A 102 15.51 3.37 8.96
N CYS A 103 16.37 2.57 9.61
CA CYS A 103 16.56 1.17 9.23
C CYS A 103 15.51 0.28 9.89
N MET A 104 14.88 -0.59 9.10
CA MET A 104 13.86 -1.52 9.54
C MET A 104 14.49 -2.91 9.72
N GLU A 105 14.93 -3.24 10.94
CA GLU A 105 15.68 -4.46 11.23
C GLU A 105 14.81 -5.63 11.71
N GLY A 106 13.52 -5.39 11.92
CA GLY A 106 12.58 -6.39 12.47
C GLY A 106 11.97 -7.31 11.44
N GLY A 107 12.25 -7.10 10.14
CA GLY A 107 11.70 -7.90 9.04
C GLY A 107 10.24 -7.57 8.70
N GLU A 108 9.70 -8.32 7.75
CA GLU A 108 8.33 -8.18 7.27
C GLU A 108 7.32 -8.75 8.29
N LEU A 109 6.11 -8.19 8.30
CA LEU A 109 5.02 -8.59 9.20
C LEU A 109 4.76 -10.10 9.17
N PHE A 110 4.53 -10.67 7.99
CA PHE A 110 4.13 -12.08 7.87
C PHE A 110 5.29 -13.04 8.10
N THR A 111 6.50 -12.68 7.70
CA THR A 111 7.72 -13.45 8.02
C THR A 111 7.89 -13.58 9.52
N ARG A 112 7.68 -12.47 10.25
CA ARG A 112 7.78 -12.47 11.71
C ARG A 112 6.68 -13.30 12.40
N ILE A 113 5.48 -13.35 11.82
CA ILE A 113 4.41 -14.24 12.33
C ILE A 113 4.76 -15.71 12.07
N GLN A 114 5.25 -16.02 10.87
CA GLN A 114 5.68 -17.37 10.48
C GLN A 114 6.81 -17.90 11.37
N GLU A 115 7.78 -17.06 11.73
CA GLU A 115 8.92 -17.40 12.58
C GLU A 115 8.56 -17.66 14.05
N ARG A 116 7.29 -17.49 14.46
CA ARG A 116 6.86 -17.72 15.84
C ARG A 116 6.91 -19.20 16.26
N ALA A 117 7.00 -20.12 15.31
CA ALA A 117 6.97 -21.57 15.55
C ALA A 117 5.75 -22.00 16.40
N ASP A 118 5.97 -22.48 17.62
CA ASP A 118 4.90 -22.96 18.52
C ASP A 118 4.20 -21.85 19.32
N GLN A 119 4.60 -20.58 19.14
CA GLN A 119 3.95 -19.47 19.85
C GLN A 119 2.67 -19.05 19.12
N ALA A 120 1.55 -19.16 19.81
CA ALA A 120 0.26 -18.77 19.25
C ALA A 120 0.22 -17.31 18.85
N PHE A 121 -0.36 -17.05 17.68
CA PHE A 121 -0.78 -15.73 17.24
C PHE A 121 -2.29 -15.63 17.45
N THR A 122 -2.75 -14.61 18.17
CA THR A 122 -4.14 -14.50 18.59
C THR A 122 -4.92 -13.48 17.79
N GLU A 123 -6.25 -13.58 17.81
CA GLU A 123 -7.13 -12.60 17.16
C GLU A 123 -6.93 -11.19 17.73
N ARG A 124 -6.68 -11.07 19.05
CA ARG A 124 -6.38 -9.78 19.70
C ARG A 124 -5.07 -9.17 19.21
N GLU A 125 -4.04 -9.99 19.00
CA GLU A 125 -2.78 -9.52 18.41
C GLU A 125 -2.99 -9.05 16.96
N ALA A 126 -3.79 -9.78 16.17
CA ALA A 126 -4.18 -9.36 14.82
C ALA A 126 -4.90 -8.00 14.85
N ALA A 127 -5.80 -7.76 15.80
CA ALA A 127 -6.47 -6.48 15.97
C ALA A 127 -5.48 -5.34 16.30
N GLY A 128 -4.47 -5.62 17.12
CA GLY A 128 -3.38 -4.67 17.42
C GLY A 128 -2.59 -4.29 16.18
N VAL A 129 -2.20 -5.29 15.38
CA VAL A 129 -1.51 -5.09 14.09
C VAL A 129 -2.36 -4.24 13.14
N MET A 130 -3.63 -4.60 12.97
CA MET A 130 -4.56 -3.88 12.08
C MET A 130 -4.80 -2.44 12.53
N ARG A 131 -4.85 -2.18 13.85
CA ARG A 131 -4.95 -0.83 14.39
C ARG A 131 -3.71 0.01 14.06
N ASP A 132 -2.52 -0.56 14.13
CA ASP A 132 -1.28 0.16 13.82
C ASP A 132 -1.17 0.49 12.33
N ILE A 133 -1.53 -0.44 11.44
CA ILE A 133 -1.67 -0.17 10.00
C ILE A 133 -2.73 0.91 9.77
N GLY A 134 -3.87 0.80 10.45
CA GLY A 134 -4.96 1.78 10.38
C GLY A 134 -4.52 3.19 10.75
N LYS A 135 -3.67 3.37 11.76
CA LYS A 135 -3.10 4.68 12.14
C LYS A 135 -2.25 5.29 11.01
N ALA A 136 -1.44 4.47 10.32
CA ALA A 136 -0.66 4.93 9.17
C ALA A 136 -1.59 5.43 8.05
N ILE A 137 -2.61 4.64 7.70
CA ILE A 137 -3.58 4.98 6.64
C ILE A 137 -4.40 6.21 7.05
N GLN A 138 -4.84 6.29 8.31
CA GLN A 138 -5.59 7.43 8.83
C GLN A 138 -4.79 8.73 8.69
N HIS A 139 -3.50 8.69 9.02
CA HIS A 139 -2.60 9.83 8.86
C HIS A 139 -2.49 10.26 7.40
N LEU A 140 -2.30 9.31 6.46
CA LEU A 140 -2.22 9.60 5.03
C LEU A 140 -3.53 10.18 4.49
N HIS A 141 -4.65 9.54 4.79
CA HIS A 141 -5.96 9.99 4.31
C HIS A 141 -6.36 11.36 4.87
N ALA A 142 -5.97 11.69 6.12
CA ALA A 142 -6.15 13.02 6.70
C ALA A 142 -5.33 14.11 5.99
N MET A 143 -4.19 13.73 5.39
CA MET A 143 -3.36 14.60 4.56
C MET A 143 -3.76 14.62 3.08
N ASN A 144 -4.91 14.04 2.73
CA ASN A 144 -5.36 13.83 1.36
C ASN A 144 -4.33 13.09 0.50
N MET A 145 -3.76 12.04 1.05
CA MET A 145 -2.85 11.11 0.37
C MET A 145 -3.43 9.71 0.38
N ALA A 146 -3.31 8.98 -0.73
CA ALA A 146 -3.52 7.54 -0.80
C ALA A 146 -2.20 6.84 -1.07
N HIS A 147 -1.95 5.72 -0.40
CA HIS A 147 -0.71 4.95 -0.56
C HIS A 147 -0.70 4.12 -1.84
N ARG A 148 -1.80 3.44 -2.12
CA ARG A 148 -2.10 2.63 -3.31
C ARG A 148 -1.18 1.41 -3.54
N ASP A 149 -0.34 1.06 -2.56
CA ASP A 149 0.54 -0.11 -2.60
C ASP A 149 0.70 -0.76 -1.21
N ILE A 150 -0.40 -0.85 -0.46
CA ILE A 150 -0.41 -1.51 0.85
C ILE A 150 -0.44 -3.02 0.64
N LYS A 151 0.65 -3.68 0.99
CA LYS A 151 0.86 -5.11 0.80
C LYS A 151 1.86 -5.66 1.83
N PRO A 152 1.95 -6.99 2.00
CA PRO A 152 2.78 -7.61 3.02
C PRO A 152 4.22 -7.10 3.08
N GLU A 153 4.88 -6.96 1.94
CA GLU A 153 6.29 -6.56 1.82
C GLU A 153 6.56 -5.12 2.25
N ASN A 154 5.52 -4.29 2.26
CA ASN A 154 5.61 -2.88 2.64
C ASN A 154 5.27 -2.64 4.12
N LEU A 155 5.09 -3.70 4.91
CA LEU A 155 4.79 -3.66 6.34
C LEU A 155 5.96 -4.25 7.12
N LEU A 156 6.80 -3.37 7.68
CA LEU A 156 8.08 -3.72 8.29
C LEU A 156 8.12 -3.34 9.77
N TYR A 157 8.80 -4.16 10.57
CA TYR A 157 9.08 -3.87 11.96
C TYR A 157 10.42 -3.14 12.15
N THR A 158 10.46 -2.22 13.08
CA THR A 158 11.66 -1.43 13.41
C THR A 158 12.81 -2.28 13.91
N MET A 159 12.52 -3.32 14.71
CA MET A 159 13.51 -4.17 15.38
C MET A 159 12.96 -5.56 15.65
N LYS A 160 13.85 -6.51 16.02
CA LYS A 160 13.46 -7.90 16.32
C LYS A 160 12.77 -8.08 17.68
N GLN A 161 12.95 -7.14 18.60
CA GLN A 161 12.43 -7.21 19.97
C GLN A 161 10.88 -7.11 20.02
N PRO A 162 10.24 -7.55 21.11
CA PRO A 162 8.78 -7.55 21.25
C PRO A 162 8.12 -6.16 21.18
N ASN A 163 8.86 -5.11 21.56
CA ASN A 163 8.41 -3.71 21.53
C ASN A 163 8.62 -3.03 20.18
N ALA A 164 8.86 -3.80 19.11
CA ALA A 164 9.02 -3.29 17.76
C ALA A 164 7.75 -2.60 17.28
N VAL A 165 7.93 -1.50 16.55
CA VAL A 165 6.84 -0.75 15.92
C VAL A 165 6.68 -1.20 14.48
N LEU A 166 5.43 -1.49 14.08
CA LEU A 166 5.09 -1.80 12.69
C LEU A 166 4.95 -0.49 11.91
N LYS A 167 5.58 -0.43 10.74
CA LYS A 167 5.59 0.76 9.88
C LYS A 167 5.34 0.41 8.43
N LEU A 168 4.63 1.31 7.75
CA LEU A 168 4.38 1.28 6.31
C LEU A 168 5.52 1.97 5.57
N THR A 169 5.99 1.36 4.49
CA THR A 169 7.06 1.88 3.61
C THR A 169 6.65 1.87 2.15
N ASP A 170 7.53 2.36 1.29
CA ASP A 170 7.44 2.41 -0.18
C ASP A 170 6.28 3.25 -0.74
N PHE A 171 6.56 4.53 -0.93
CA PHE A 171 5.64 5.53 -1.46
C PHE A 171 5.68 5.67 -3.00
N GLY A 172 6.27 4.70 -3.71
CA GLY A 172 6.44 4.73 -5.16
C GLY A 172 5.15 4.85 -5.98
N PHE A 173 4.01 4.52 -5.36
CA PHE A 173 2.66 4.66 -5.94
C PHE A 173 1.77 5.62 -5.19
N ALA A 174 2.28 6.28 -4.14
CA ALA A 174 1.50 7.25 -3.37
C ALA A 174 1.07 8.44 -4.25
N LYS A 175 -0.10 8.95 -3.95
CA LYS A 175 -0.72 10.05 -4.71
C LYS A 175 -1.44 11.02 -3.78
N GLU A 176 -1.31 12.32 -4.09
CA GLU A 176 -2.16 13.34 -3.51
C GLU A 176 -3.55 13.29 -4.14
N THR A 177 -4.56 13.19 -3.28
CA THR A 177 -5.96 13.10 -3.70
C THR A 177 -6.62 14.48 -3.56
N ARG A 178 -6.23 15.43 -4.42
CA ARG A 178 -6.86 16.76 -4.44
C ARG A 178 -8.16 16.70 -5.25
N GLU A 179 -9.19 17.40 -4.79
CA GLU A 179 -10.34 17.74 -5.63
C GLU A 179 -9.85 18.58 -6.81
N THR A 180 -9.53 17.96 -7.91
CA THR A 180 -9.40 18.65 -9.18
C THR A 180 -10.81 18.75 -9.76
N ASN A 181 -11.35 19.96 -9.82
CA ASN A 181 -12.55 20.34 -10.59
C ASN A 181 -12.29 20.20 -12.11
N SER A 182 -11.71 19.11 -12.55
CA SER A 182 -11.57 18.79 -13.96
C SER A 182 -12.60 17.73 -14.32
N LEU A 183 -13.57 18.10 -15.13
CA LEU A 183 -14.46 17.25 -15.90
C LEU A 183 -13.64 16.39 -16.90
N ALA A 184 -12.70 15.60 -16.38
CA ALA A 184 -12.00 14.60 -17.17
C ALA A 184 -12.82 13.33 -17.17
N THR A 185 -13.46 13.02 -18.28
CA THR A 185 -14.23 11.80 -18.51
C THR A 185 -13.32 10.59 -18.29
N PRO A 186 -13.68 9.66 -17.40
CA PRO A 186 -12.82 8.54 -17.03
C PRO A 186 -12.84 7.45 -18.07
N CYS A 187 -11.69 6.83 -18.28
CA CYS A 187 -11.58 5.60 -19.05
C CYS A 187 -11.76 4.38 -18.13
N TYR A 188 -12.53 3.45 -18.59
CA TYR A 188 -12.92 2.18 -17.99
C TYR A 188 -11.82 1.44 -17.25
N THR A 189 -12.06 1.16 -15.97
CA THR A 189 -11.54 -0.04 -15.32
C THR A 189 -12.69 -1.05 -15.26
N PRO A 190 -12.58 -2.26 -15.83
CA PRO A 190 -13.72 -3.14 -16.06
C PRO A 190 -14.35 -3.76 -14.80
N TYR A 191 -13.96 -3.35 -13.59
CA TYR A 191 -14.18 -4.13 -12.38
C TYR A 191 -14.88 -3.42 -11.22
N TYR A 192 -15.03 -2.10 -11.29
CA TYR A 192 -15.58 -1.29 -10.20
C TYR A 192 -16.51 -0.21 -10.75
N VAL A 193 -17.33 0.38 -9.87
CA VAL A 193 -18.06 1.62 -10.18
C VAL A 193 -17.11 2.58 -10.89
N ALA A 194 -17.59 3.13 -11.99
CA ALA A 194 -16.79 4.03 -12.80
C ALA A 194 -16.22 5.14 -11.89
N PRO A 195 -14.89 5.39 -11.93
CA PRO A 195 -14.23 6.36 -11.04
C PRO A 195 -14.84 7.77 -11.05
N GLU A 196 -15.52 8.16 -12.17
CA GLU A 196 -16.26 9.42 -12.29
C GLU A 196 -17.43 9.53 -11.30
N VAL A 197 -18.02 8.42 -10.91
CA VAL A 197 -19.14 8.39 -9.97
C VAL A 197 -18.64 8.67 -8.55
N LEU A 198 -17.41 8.26 -8.25
CA LEU A 198 -16.82 8.38 -6.93
C LEU A 198 -15.96 9.63 -6.75
N GLY A 199 -15.42 10.15 -7.84
CA GLY A 199 -14.30 11.07 -7.83
C GLY A 199 -12.96 10.36 -7.55
N PRO A 200 -11.85 10.87 -8.16
CA PRO A 200 -10.54 10.23 -8.06
C PRO A 200 -10.04 10.10 -6.62
N GLU A 201 -10.31 11.09 -5.78
CA GLU A 201 -9.88 11.11 -4.38
C GLU A 201 -10.46 9.95 -3.58
N LYS A 202 -11.78 9.79 -3.62
CA LYS A 202 -12.47 8.74 -2.85
C LYS A 202 -12.12 7.36 -3.37
N TYR A 203 -11.92 7.21 -4.67
CA TYR A 203 -11.51 5.95 -5.28
C TYR A 203 -10.11 5.52 -4.83
N ASP A 204 -9.10 6.40 -4.89
CA ASP A 204 -7.73 6.08 -4.48
C ASP A 204 -7.65 5.71 -2.98
N LYS A 205 -8.33 6.45 -2.10
CA LYS A 205 -8.43 6.11 -0.66
C LYS A 205 -9.14 4.77 -0.43
N SER A 206 -10.16 4.45 -1.22
CA SER A 206 -10.88 3.17 -1.09
C SER A 206 -10.05 1.96 -1.53
N CYS A 207 -9.05 2.14 -2.40
CA CYS A 207 -8.09 1.10 -2.74
C CYS A 207 -7.24 0.70 -1.53
N ASP A 208 -6.82 1.65 -0.71
CA ASP A 208 -6.11 1.37 0.54
C ASP A 208 -6.97 0.56 1.52
N MET A 209 -8.28 0.85 1.58
CA MET A 209 -9.21 0.13 2.45
C MET A 209 -9.44 -1.32 1.99
N TRP A 210 -9.47 -1.56 0.68
CA TRP A 210 -9.53 -2.93 0.15
C TRP A 210 -8.26 -3.72 0.53
N SER A 211 -7.09 -3.11 0.36
CA SER A 211 -5.81 -3.71 0.75
C SER A 211 -5.79 -4.06 2.24
N LEU A 212 -6.32 -3.18 3.08
CA LEU A 212 -6.47 -3.41 4.52
C LEU A 212 -7.33 -4.65 4.80
N GLY A 213 -8.41 -4.83 4.05
CA GLY A 213 -9.28 -6.02 4.14
C GLY A 213 -8.56 -7.31 3.76
N VAL A 214 -7.74 -7.30 2.72
CA VAL A 214 -6.93 -8.46 2.31
C VAL A 214 -5.88 -8.79 3.37
N ILE A 215 -5.15 -7.80 3.89
CA ILE A 215 -4.17 -8.00 4.97
C ILE A 215 -4.84 -8.59 6.21
N MET A 216 -5.99 -8.05 6.62
CA MET A 216 -6.75 -8.56 7.76
C MET A 216 -7.17 -10.02 7.56
N TYR A 217 -7.66 -10.36 6.37
CA TYR A 217 -8.04 -11.73 6.05
C TYR A 217 -6.86 -12.70 6.22
N ILE A 218 -5.69 -12.36 5.63
CA ILE A 218 -4.48 -13.19 5.74
C ILE A 218 -4.00 -13.30 7.19
N LEU A 219 -4.05 -12.21 7.98
CA LEU A 219 -3.69 -12.23 9.39
C LEU A 219 -4.52 -13.23 10.20
N LEU A 220 -5.79 -13.41 9.86
CA LEU A 220 -6.74 -14.24 10.62
C LEU A 220 -6.71 -15.72 10.23
N CYS A 221 -6.23 -16.08 9.03
CA CYS A 221 -6.24 -17.48 8.57
C CYS A 221 -4.93 -17.97 7.94
N GLY A 222 -4.05 -17.09 7.46
CA GLY A 222 -2.77 -17.43 6.86
C GLY A 222 -2.76 -17.51 5.32
N PHE A 223 -3.90 -17.39 4.64
CA PHE A 223 -4.01 -17.40 3.19
C PHE A 223 -4.90 -16.25 2.67
N PRO A 224 -4.75 -15.82 1.40
CA PRO A 224 -5.52 -14.71 0.85
C PRO A 224 -7.00 -15.09 0.55
N PRO A 225 -7.94 -14.11 0.57
CA PRO A 225 -9.38 -14.36 0.44
C PRO A 225 -9.80 -14.92 -0.93
N PHE A 226 -8.96 -14.82 -1.93
CA PHE A 226 -9.27 -15.22 -3.31
C PHE A 226 -8.52 -16.47 -3.76
N TYR A 227 -8.03 -17.26 -2.81
CA TYR A 227 -7.30 -18.51 -3.05
C TYR A 227 -8.21 -19.61 -3.61
N SER A 228 -7.69 -20.49 -4.45
CA SER A 228 -8.45 -21.64 -4.93
C SER A 228 -8.41 -22.78 -3.91
N ASN A 229 -9.57 -23.38 -3.59
CA ASN A 229 -9.74 -24.47 -2.60
C ASN A 229 -8.96 -25.76 -2.89
N HIS A 230 -8.01 -25.77 -3.84
CA HIS A 230 -7.31 -26.98 -4.28
C HIS A 230 -5.79 -26.85 -4.30
N GLY A 231 -5.19 -25.90 -3.56
CA GLY A 231 -3.72 -25.77 -3.48
C GLY A 231 -3.03 -25.49 -4.82
N LEU A 232 -3.79 -25.05 -5.83
CA LEU A 232 -3.24 -24.66 -7.11
C LEU A 232 -2.93 -23.18 -7.11
N ALA A 233 -1.73 -22.84 -7.56
CA ALA A 233 -1.30 -21.48 -7.81
C ALA A 233 -2.41 -20.69 -8.52
N ILE A 234 -2.58 -19.47 -8.09
CA ILE A 234 -3.51 -18.44 -8.51
C ILE A 234 -3.96 -18.57 -9.97
N SER A 235 -5.16 -19.10 -10.13
CA SER A 235 -5.73 -19.40 -11.45
C SER A 235 -6.34 -18.13 -12.08
N PRO A 236 -6.58 -18.09 -13.40
CA PRO A 236 -7.36 -17.05 -14.08
C PRO A 236 -8.73 -16.76 -13.45
N GLY A 237 -9.27 -17.73 -12.67
CA GLY A 237 -10.48 -17.57 -11.88
C GLY A 237 -10.36 -16.58 -10.72
N MET A 238 -9.18 -16.28 -10.21
CA MET A 238 -8.98 -15.34 -9.10
C MET A 238 -9.39 -13.92 -9.49
N LYS A 239 -8.96 -13.44 -10.64
CA LYS A 239 -9.41 -12.13 -11.16
C LYS A 239 -10.93 -12.02 -11.21
N LYS A 240 -11.61 -13.10 -11.59
CA LYS A 240 -13.08 -13.18 -11.62
C LYS A 240 -13.67 -13.16 -10.21
N ARG A 241 -13.07 -13.84 -9.25
CA ARG A 241 -13.54 -13.86 -7.85
C ARG A 241 -13.37 -12.51 -7.16
N ILE A 242 -12.22 -11.86 -7.35
CA ILE A 242 -11.99 -10.49 -6.85
C ILE A 242 -13.09 -9.56 -7.39
N ARG A 243 -13.39 -9.63 -8.70
CA ARG A 243 -14.45 -8.83 -9.34
C ARG A 243 -15.83 -9.02 -8.74
N ASN A 244 -16.14 -10.26 -8.40
CA ASN A 244 -17.46 -10.63 -7.94
C ASN A 244 -17.58 -10.59 -6.41
N GLY A 245 -16.49 -10.21 -5.69
CA GLY A 245 -16.45 -10.25 -4.23
C GLY A 245 -16.69 -11.66 -3.67
N GLN A 246 -16.32 -12.70 -4.43
CA GLN A 246 -16.54 -14.09 -4.07
C GLN A 246 -15.37 -14.61 -3.26
N TYR A 247 -15.51 -14.59 -1.94
CA TYR A 247 -14.61 -15.21 -0.98
C TYR A 247 -15.45 -15.85 0.13
N GLU A 248 -14.83 -16.78 0.85
CA GLU A 248 -15.46 -17.57 1.89
C GLU A 248 -14.63 -17.50 3.17
N PHE A 249 -15.21 -17.99 4.25
CA PHE A 249 -14.53 -18.19 5.55
C PHE A 249 -14.46 -19.69 5.85
N PRO A 250 -13.58 -20.45 5.17
CA PRO A 250 -13.58 -21.91 5.26
C PRO A 250 -13.12 -22.41 6.62
N ASN A 251 -13.73 -23.50 7.08
CA ASN A 251 -13.27 -24.23 8.24
C ASN A 251 -12.16 -25.24 7.85
N PRO A 252 -11.21 -25.57 8.75
CA PRO A 252 -11.24 -25.25 10.18
C PRO A 252 -10.70 -23.85 10.55
N GLU A 253 -9.98 -23.13 9.69
CA GLU A 253 -9.20 -21.92 10.01
C GLU A 253 -10.11 -20.80 10.56
N TRP A 254 -11.32 -20.68 10.01
CA TRP A 254 -12.26 -19.63 10.38
C TRP A 254 -13.25 -20.01 11.49
N SER A 255 -13.22 -21.25 11.96
CA SER A 255 -14.18 -21.74 12.99
C SER A 255 -14.05 -21.00 14.31
N ALA A 256 -12.84 -20.58 14.69
CA ALA A 256 -12.54 -19.89 15.94
C ALA A 256 -12.50 -18.36 15.82
N VAL A 257 -12.59 -17.81 14.61
CA VAL A 257 -12.57 -16.35 14.37
C VAL A 257 -13.92 -15.75 14.68
N SER A 258 -13.94 -14.62 15.38
CA SER A 258 -15.18 -13.95 15.79
C SER A 258 -16.01 -13.46 14.60
N GLU A 259 -17.31 -13.44 14.77
CA GLU A 259 -18.23 -12.87 13.79
C GLU A 259 -18.02 -11.37 13.59
N LEU A 260 -17.52 -10.69 14.63
CA LEU A 260 -17.16 -9.27 14.55
C LEU A 260 -16.02 -9.02 13.56
N ALA A 261 -14.99 -9.89 13.58
CA ALA A 261 -13.89 -9.83 12.61
C ALA A 261 -14.36 -10.13 11.17
N LYS A 262 -15.16 -11.18 10.98
CA LYS A 262 -15.72 -11.53 9.67
C LYS A 262 -16.59 -10.41 9.09
N ASN A 263 -17.40 -9.78 9.94
CA ASN A 263 -18.23 -8.63 9.55
C ASN A 263 -17.37 -7.45 9.07
N LEU A 264 -16.28 -7.13 9.78
CA LEU A 264 -15.35 -6.06 9.40
C LEU A 264 -14.70 -6.34 8.04
N ILE A 265 -14.26 -7.58 7.79
CA ILE A 265 -13.71 -7.99 6.48
C ILE A 265 -14.75 -7.80 5.37
N ASN A 266 -16.00 -8.23 5.61
CA ASN A 266 -17.08 -8.08 4.62
C ASN A 266 -17.31 -6.61 4.25
N GLN A 267 -17.13 -5.68 5.18
CA GLN A 267 -17.27 -4.25 4.92
C GLN A 267 -16.06 -3.66 4.19
N LEU A 268 -14.85 -4.19 4.44
CA LEU A 268 -13.62 -3.76 3.77
C LEU A 268 -13.49 -4.28 2.34
N LEU A 269 -13.97 -5.49 2.08
CA LEU A 269 -13.86 -6.17 0.77
C LEU A 269 -15.09 -5.98 -0.12
N LYS A 270 -15.94 -4.99 0.17
CA LYS A 270 -17.01 -4.58 -0.75
C LYS A 270 -16.43 -4.29 -2.13
N THR A 271 -17.08 -4.82 -3.17
CA THR A 271 -16.68 -4.58 -4.56
C THR A 271 -16.95 -3.15 -5.00
N ASP A 272 -18.05 -2.57 -4.53
CA ASP A 272 -18.35 -1.16 -4.74
C ASP A 272 -17.51 -0.29 -3.78
N PRO A 273 -16.61 0.57 -4.31
CA PRO A 273 -15.82 1.46 -3.48
C PRO A 273 -16.66 2.46 -2.67
N GLN A 274 -17.91 2.76 -3.09
CA GLN A 274 -18.81 3.66 -2.35
C GLN A 274 -19.36 3.01 -1.09
N GLU A 275 -19.56 1.69 -1.11
CA GLU A 275 -20.06 0.91 0.03
C GLU A 275 -18.94 0.46 0.96
N ARG A 276 -17.68 0.61 0.54
CA ARG A 276 -16.51 0.18 1.31
C ARG A 276 -16.25 1.15 2.46
N LEU A 277 -15.92 0.61 3.64
CA LEU A 277 -15.58 1.42 4.81
C LEU A 277 -14.48 2.44 4.50
N THR A 278 -14.66 3.64 5.04
CA THR A 278 -13.58 4.64 5.16
C THR A 278 -12.65 4.29 6.31
N ILE A 279 -11.46 4.90 6.32
CA ILE A 279 -10.51 4.70 7.44
C ILE A 279 -11.08 5.18 8.79
N THR A 280 -11.90 6.22 8.79
CA THR A 280 -12.55 6.73 10.00
C THR A 280 -13.51 5.71 10.59
N GLU A 281 -14.34 5.10 9.76
CA GLU A 281 -15.28 4.03 10.16
C GLU A 281 -14.53 2.78 10.62
N PHE A 282 -13.46 2.39 9.92
CA PHE A 282 -12.61 1.28 10.32
C PHE A 282 -11.99 1.50 11.71
N MET A 283 -11.40 2.66 11.96
CA MET A 283 -10.78 2.97 13.26
C MET A 283 -11.80 3.05 14.40
N ALA A 284 -13.06 3.39 14.09
CA ALA A 284 -14.16 3.42 15.05
C ALA A 284 -14.81 2.04 15.27
N HIS A 285 -14.54 1.06 14.42
CA HIS A 285 -15.14 -0.27 14.52
C HIS A 285 -14.72 -0.96 15.85
N PRO A 286 -15.63 -1.60 16.61
CA PRO A 286 -15.34 -2.17 17.94
C PRO A 286 -14.16 -3.14 17.96
N TRP A 287 -13.99 -3.94 16.91
CA TRP A 287 -12.86 -4.87 16.77
C TRP A 287 -11.50 -4.18 16.76
N VAL A 288 -11.44 -2.93 16.28
CA VAL A 288 -10.22 -2.10 16.21
C VAL A 288 -10.08 -1.17 17.42
N SER A 289 -11.19 -0.50 17.80
CA SER A 289 -11.18 0.56 18.82
C SER A 289 -11.15 0.00 20.25
N VAL A 290 -11.76 -1.18 20.50
CA VAL A 290 -11.87 -1.80 21.82
C VAL A 290 -11.13 -3.13 21.85
N ILE A 291 -9.80 -3.10 21.67
CA ILE A 291 -8.94 -4.29 21.52
C ILE A 291 -9.08 -5.25 22.70
N ASP A 292 -9.27 -4.74 23.91
CA ASP A 292 -9.43 -5.59 25.11
C ASP A 292 -10.67 -6.49 25.06
N SER A 293 -11.67 -6.13 24.25
CA SER A 293 -12.86 -6.95 24.02
C SER A 293 -12.67 -8.04 22.94
N VAL A 294 -11.60 -7.94 22.14
CA VAL A 294 -11.30 -8.93 21.09
C VAL A 294 -10.82 -10.24 21.76
N PRO A 295 -11.30 -11.41 21.31
CA PRO A 295 -10.88 -12.69 21.86
C PRO A 295 -9.36 -12.91 21.77
N GLN A 296 -8.80 -13.58 22.78
CA GLN A 296 -7.42 -14.10 22.74
C GLN A 296 -7.38 -15.50 22.12
N THR A 297 -8.26 -15.77 21.17
CA THR A 297 -8.34 -17.06 20.50
C THR A 297 -7.09 -17.26 19.65
N PRO A 298 -6.36 -18.39 19.83
CA PRO A 298 -5.26 -18.76 18.95
C PRO A 298 -5.77 -18.98 17.52
N LEU A 299 -5.05 -18.44 16.55
CA LEU A 299 -5.36 -18.54 15.13
C LEU A 299 -4.53 -19.64 14.44
N ALA A 300 -5.06 -20.20 13.37
CA ALA A 300 -4.33 -21.15 12.53
C ALA A 300 -3.19 -20.51 11.71
N THR A 301 -3.12 -19.21 11.68
CA THR A 301 -2.26 -18.39 10.79
C THR A 301 -0.81 -18.83 10.78
N VAL A 302 -0.19 -19.04 11.96
CA VAL A 302 1.23 -19.43 12.07
C VAL A 302 1.47 -20.75 11.34
N LYS A 303 0.64 -21.76 11.63
CA LYS A 303 0.75 -23.08 11.02
C LYS A 303 0.53 -23.03 9.50
N VAL A 304 -0.51 -22.32 9.06
CA VAL A 304 -0.84 -22.22 7.63
C VAL A 304 0.26 -21.51 6.87
N LEU A 305 0.82 -20.42 7.40
CA LEU A 305 1.94 -19.71 6.78
C LEU A 305 3.21 -20.58 6.70
N ASP A 306 3.47 -21.44 7.68
CA ASP A 306 4.61 -22.35 7.64
C ASP A 306 4.38 -23.50 6.66
N ASP A 307 3.19 -24.10 6.67
CA ASP A 307 2.81 -25.18 5.74
C ASP A 307 2.83 -24.71 4.26
N GLU A 308 2.49 -23.44 4.00
CA GLU A 308 2.38 -22.84 2.65
C GLU A 308 3.53 -21.86 2.32
N LYS A 309 4.63 -21.92 3.05
CA LYS A 309 5.75 -20.96 2.87
C LYS A 309 6.31 -20.90 1.44
N ASP A 310 6.30 -22.04 0.73
CA ASP A 310 6.81 -22.11 -0.64
C ASP A 310 5.92 -21.35 -1.65
N TYR A 311 4.65 -21.11 -1.29
CA TYR A 311 3.69 -20.37 -2.11
C TYR A 311 3.57 -18.89 -1.70
N TRP A 312 4.28 -18.45 -0.65
CA TRP A 312 4.15 -17.08 -0.14
C TRP A 312 4.54 -16.03 -1.18
N GLN A 313 5.56 -16.32 -1.99
CA GLN A 313 5.95 -15.42 -3.08
C GLN A 313 4.83 -15.24 -4.11
N ASP A 314 4.10 -16.30 -4.45
CA ASP A 314 2.97 -16.23 -5.37
C ASP A 314 1.84 -15.35 -4.81
N VAL A 315 1.60 -15.40 -3.49
CA VAL A 315 0.62 -14.55 -2.80
C VAL A 315 1.03 -13.07 -2.89
N GLN A 316 2.30 -12.76 -2.66
CA GLN A 316 2.82 -11.40 -2.77
C GLN A 316 2.73 -10.86 -4.21
N ASP A 317 3.09 -11.69 -5.19
CA ASP A 317 3.02 -11.32 -6.61
C ASP A 317 1.58 -11.03 -7.06
N GLU A 318 0.62 -11.85 -6.60
CA GLU A 318 -0.79 -11.63 -6.95
C GLU A 318 -1.39 -10.41 -6.29
N MET A 319 -1.06 -10.13 -5.04
CA MET A 319 -1.49 -8.90 -4.40
C MET A 319 -0.92 -7.68 -5.14
N THR A 320 0.34 -7.75 -5.57
CA THR A 320 0.99 -6.73 -6.40
C THR A 320 0.26 -6.53 -7.73
N ASN A 321 -0.11 -7.63 -8.40
CA ASN A 321 -0.87 -7.60 -9.66
C ASN A 321 -2.28 -7.04 -9.46
N ALA A 322 -2.97 -7.43 -8.39
CA ALA A 322 -4.30 -6.91 -8.06
C ALA A 322 -4.25 -5.40 -7.83
N LEU A 323 -3.30 -4.91 -7.03
CA LEU A 323 -3.11 -3.48 -6.79
C LEU A 323 -2.76 -2.72 -8.07
N ALA A 324 -1.92 -3.30 -8.95
CA ALA A 324 -1.61 -2.68 -10.24
C ALA A 324 -2.84 -2.46 -11.11
N THR A 325 -3.82 -3.38 -11.06
CA THR A 325 -5.08 -3.23 -11.80
C THR A 325 -6.03 -2.21 -11.19
N MET A 326 -5.92 -1.93 -9.89
CA MET A 326 -6.74 -0.97 -9.17
C MET A 326 -6.23 0.47 -9.28
N ARG A 327 -4.96 0.67 -9.63
CA ARG A 327 -4.37 2.01 -9.76
C ARG A 327 -4.86 2.69 -11.02
N VAL A 328 -5.46 3.86 -10.86
CA VAL A 328 -5.89 4.71 -11.97
C VAL A 328 -5.10 6.02 -11.93
N ASP A 329 -4.29 6.27 -12.93
CA ASP A 329 -3.54 7.52 -13.09
C ASP A 329 -4.22 8.38 -14.16
N TYR A 330 -5.06 9.30 -13.70
CA TYR A 330 -5.83 10.19 -14.56
C TYR A 330 -4.94 11.07 -15.45
N ASP A 331 -3.75 11.44 -14.97
CA ASP A 331 -2.79 12.27 -15.71
C ASP A 331 -2.18 11.54 -16.93
N GLN A 332 -2.27 10.20 -16.97
CA GLN A 332 -1.78 9.37 -18.08
C GLN A 332 -2.88 8.98 -19.08
N ILE A 333 -4.14 9.26 -18.75
CA ILE A 333 -5.27 8.96 -19.61
C ILE A 333 -5.33 10.01 -20.72
N LYS A 334 -4.74 9.69 -21.86
CA LYS A 334 -4.95 10.46 -23.11
C LYS A 334 -6.29 10.04 -23.70
N ILE A 335 -7.31 10.87 -23.52
CA ILE A 335 -8.59 10.70 -24.22
C ILE A 335 -8.31 10.92 -25.71
N LYS A 336 -8.36 9.84 -26.48
CA LYS A 336 -8.39 9.96 -27.95
C LYS A 336 -9.77 10.50 -28.32
N GLU A 337 -9.79 11.57 -29.11
CA GLU A 337 -11.05 12.05 -29.69
C GLU A 337 -11.75 10.88 -30.41
N ILE A 338 -13.07 10.82 -30.25
CA ILE A 338 -13.91 9.77 -30.90
C ILE A 338 -13.66 9.77 -32.43
N SER A 339 -13.35 10.92 -32.99
CA SER A 339 -12.98 11.10 -34.40
C SER A 339 -11.70 10.35 -34.81
N ALA A 340 -10.75 10.14 -33.89
CA ALA A 340 -9.50 9.45 -34.11
C ALA A 340 -9.52 7.95 -33.72
N SER A 341 -10.68 7.42 -33.33
CA SER A 341 -10.82 6.02 -32.91
C SER A 341 -10.84 5.08 -34.09
N SER A 342 -9.93 4.08 -34.08
CA SER A 342 -9.93 2.96 -35.03
C SER A 342 -10.93 1.85 -34.68
N ASN A 343 -11.73 2.01 -33.63
CA ASN A 343 -12.69 0.99 -33.19
C ASN A 343 -13.85 0.84 -34.19
N PRO A 344 -14.03 -0.35 -34.83
CA PRO A 344 -15.05 -0.56 -35.86
C PRO A 344 -16.49 -0.29 -35.39
N LEU A 345 -16.78 -0.56 -34.12
CA LEU A 345 -18.13 -0.35 -33.55
C LEU A 345 -18.45 1.14 -33.36
N LEU A 346 -17.47 1.94 -32.94
CA LEU A 346 -17.62 3.39 -32.84
C LEU A 346 -17.78 4.03 -34.22
N ASN A 347 -16.99 3.59 -35.18
CA ASN A 347 -17.11 4.05 -36.56
C ASN A 347 -18.45 3.70 -37.21
N LYS A 348 -18.98 2.52 -36.90
CA LYS A 348 -20.33 2.11 -37.37
C LYS A 348 -21.44 2.96 -36.73
N ARG A 349 -21.35 3.28 -35.44
CA ARG A 349 -22.31 4.16 -34.75
C ARG A 349 -22.27 5.59 -35.28
N ARG A 350 -21.06 6.11 -35.55
CA ARG A 350 -20.87 7.44 -36.11
C ARG A 350 -21.51 7.57 -37.51
N ARG A 351 -21.26 6.62 -38.42
CA ARG A 351 -21.90 6.58 -39.76
C ARG A 351 -23.42 6.52 -39.67
N LYS A 352 -23.98 5.82 -38.63
CA LYS A 352 -25.41 5.74 -38.44
C LYS A 352 -26.01 7.04 -37.90
N ALA A 353 -25.28 7.78 -37.04
CA ALA A 353 -25.70 9.09 -36.57
C ALA A 353 -25.62 10.18 -37.65
N GLU A 354 -24.55 10.18 -38.47
CA GLU A 354 -24.39 11.10 -39.61
C GLU A 354 -25.44 10.85 -40.68
N GLY A 355 -25.87 9.60 -40.91
CA GLY A 355 -26.92 9.23 -41.85
C GLY A 355 -28.36 9.51 -41.40
N GLN A 356 -28.59 9.87 -40.11
CA GLN A 356 -29.89 10.30 -39.59
C GLN A 356 -30.11 11.81 -39.61
N ILE A 357 -29.06 12.60 -39.82
CA ILE A 357 -29.11 14.06 -39.90
C ILE A 357 -29.35 14.53 -41.35
N SER A 358 -29.29 13.60 -42.34
CA SER A 358 -29.47 13.87 -43.77
C SER A 358 -30.83 13.38 -44.31
N LYS A 359 -31.83 13.23 -43.46
CA LYS A 359 -33.21 12.92 -43.90
C LYS A 359 -34.20 13.90 -43.34
#